data_f7773d9f50ed4ce84298a0cdb9b201ae
#
_entry.id   f7773d9f50ed4ce84298a0cdb9b201ae
#
_cell.length_a   1.000
_cell.length_b   1.000
_cell.length_c   1.000
_cell.angle_alpha   90.00
_cell.angle_beta   90.00
_cell.angle_gamma   90.00
#
_symmetry.space_group_name_H-M   'P 1'
#
loop_
_entity.id
_entity.type
_entity.pdbx_description
1 polymer ?
#
loop_
_entity_poly.entity_id
_entity_poly.type
_entity_poly.pdbx_seq_one_letter_code
_entity_poly.pdbx_strand_id
1 'polypeptide(L)'
;MARPRKSEHASANAKLIDAFWACLEDHRLTDITISAITKSAELNRGTFYYHFRDIDDLTARAIEVEFNSQALLPGIFDLIAGAPGSITAIELVQQRMQRLSLLIDRGGLDVLSMQIKRLVRQTWTAILCAEGESLKPETLFIIEYTTSGIIGLIASETMRASSQTSPDALNGFLAHNSAFLLEQIGNAQGVPRNIILERIHATRRVSRLNAKR
;
A
#
# COMPACT_ATOMS: atom_id res chain seq x y z
N MET A 1 4.13 -34.58 -17.79
CA MET A 1 3.38 -33.39 -17.34
C MET A 1 4.17 -32.15 -17.75
N ALA A 2 3.63 -31.27 -18.57
CA ALA A 2 4.31 -30.08 -19.04
C ALA A 2 4.38 -29.06 -17.90
N ARG A 3 5.55 -28.42 -17.70
CA ARG A 3 5.76 -27.36 -16.72
C ARG A 3 4.94 -26.13 -17.16
N PRO A 4 4.02 -25.60 -16.30
CA PRO A 4 3.21 -24.44 -16.67
C PRO A 4 4.09 -23.25 -17.06
N ARG A 5 3.66 -22.47 -18.05
CA ARG A 5 4.40 -21.29 -18.53
C ARG A 5 4.34 -20.17 -17.50
N LYS A 6 5.41 -19.36 -17.41
CA LYS A 6 5.56 -18.24 -16.44
C LYS A 6 4.37 -17.25 -16.47
N SER A 7 3.70 -17.10 -17.62
CA SER A 7 2.49 -16.30 -17.80
C SER A 7 1.23 -16.88 -17.13
N GLU A 8 1.11 -18.22 -17.06
CA GLU A 8 -0.04 -18.89 -16.42
C GLU A 8 0.02 -18.78 -14.88
N HIS A 9 1.22 -18.81 -14.31
CA HIS A 9 1.43 -18.62 -12.88
C HIS A 9 1.13 -17.18 -12.44
N ALA A 10 1.56 -16.18 -13.21
CA ALA A 10 1.22 -14.78 -12.92
C ALA A 10 -0.30 -14.55 -12.98
N SER A 11 -1.00 -15.20 -13.92
CA SER A 11 -2.45 -15.17 -14.03
C SER A 11 -3.14 -15.85 -12.83
N ALA A 12 -2.64 -17.00 -12.34
CA ALA A 12 -3.23 -17.71 -11.21
C ALA A 12 -3.06 -16.93 -9.89
N ASN A 13 -1.90 -16.32 -9.67
CA ASN A 13 -1.68 -15.45 -8.52
C ASN A 13 -2.67 -14.28 -8.49
N ALA A 14 -2.83 -13.57 -9.62
CA ALA A 14 -3.77 -12.46 -9.74
C ALA A 14 -5.21 -12.91 -9.49
N LYS A 15 -5.64 -14.05 -10.07
CA LYS A 15 -6.97 -14.62 -9.85
C LYS A 15 -7.25 -14.94 -8.38
N LEU A 16 -6.26 -15.47 -7.64
CA LEU A 16 -6.42 -15.76 -6.22
C LEU A 16 -6.56 -14.48 -5.39
N ILE A 17 -5.81 -13.43 -5.73
CA ILE A 17 -5.93 -12.11 -5.09
C ILE A 17 -7.29 -11.48 -5.37
N ASP A 18 -7.75 -11.49 -6.63
CA ASP A 18 -9.08 -10.96 -6.98
C ASP A 18 -10.21 -11.75 -6.31
N ALA A 19 -10.09 -13.09 -6.25
CA ALA A 19 -11.06 -13.94 -5.55
C ALA A 19 -11.06 -13.67 -4.03
N PHE A 20 -9.93 -13.36 -3.41
CA PHE A 20 -9.86 -12.96 -2.01
C PHE A 20 -10.65 -11.67 -1.77
N TRP A 21 -10.47 -10.64 -2.61
CA TRP A 21 -11.22 -9.39 -2.50
C TRP A 21 -12.73 -9.61 -2.71
N ALA A 22 -13.10 -10.43 -3.68
CA ALA A 22 -14.51 -10.80 -3.90
C ALA A 22 -15.12 -11.54 -2.69
N CYS A 23 -14.40 -12.49 -2.09
CA CYS A 23 -14.86 -13.15 -0.86
C CYS A 23 -15.01 -12.18 0.31
N LEU A 24 -14.15 -11.16 0.38
CA LEU A 24 -14.18 -10.17 1.45
C LEU A 24 -15.40 -9.24 1.35
N GLU A 25 -16.01 -9.05 0.17
CA GLU A 25 -17.25 -8.28 0.02
C GLU A 25 -18.39 -8.85 0.87
N ASP A 26 -18.50 -10.18 0.96
CA ASP A 26 -19.60 -10.85 1.62
C ASP A 26 -19.26 -11.42 3.01
N HIS A 27 -17.97 -11.59 3.34
CA HIS A 27 -17.53 -12.30 4.55
C HIS A 27 -16.57 -11.47 5.38
N ARG A 28 -16.48 -11.75 6.68
CA ARG A 28 -15.41 -11.23 7.54
C ARG A 28 -14.10 -11.93 7.18
N LEU A 29 -12.96 -11.24 7.41
CA LEU A 29 -11.65 -11.82 7.14
C LEU A 29 -11.43 -13.17 7.82
N THR A 30 -11.91 -13.32 9.07
CA THR A 30 -11.83 -14.55 9.87
C THR A 30 -12.63 -15.72 9.28
N ASP A 31 -13.64 -15.46 8.48
CA ASP A 31 -14.56 -16.45 7.94
C ASP A 31 -14.18 -16.91 6.53
N ILE A 32 -13.20 -16.24 5.92
CA ILE A 32 -12.67 -16.57 4.59
C ILE A 32 -11.89 -17.88 4.69
N THR A 33 -12.17 -18.81 3.77
CA THR A 33 -11.48 -20.10 3.70
C THR A 33 -10.76 -20.27 2.37
N ILE A 34 -9.68 -21.06 2.36
CA ILE A 34 -8.95 -21.41 1.13
C ILE A 34 -9.89 -22.07 0.11
N SER A 35 -10.88 -22.85 0.57
CA SER A 35 -11.86 -23.46 -0.30
C SER A 35 -12.79 -22.44 -0.97
N ALA A 36 -13.21 -21.40 -0.27
CA ALA A 36 -14.01 -20.31 -0.85
C ALA A 36 -13.22 -19.54 -1.91
N ILE A 37 -11.97 -19.16 -1.58
CA ILE A 37 -11.10 -18.45 -2.51
C ILE A 37 -10.82 -19.26 -3.77
N THR A 38 -10.43 -20.54 -3.63
CA THR A 38 -10.11 -21.39 -4.78
C THR A 38 -11.32 -21.68 -5.66
N LYS A 39 -12.51 -21.83 -5.05
CA LYS A 39 -13.78 -21.96 -5.78
C LYS A 39 -14.10 -20.69 -6.57
N SER A 40 -13.97 -19.52 -5.95
CA SER A 40 -14.21 -18.22 -6.59
C SER A 40 -13.21 -17.94 -7.72
N ALA A 41 -11.95 -18.36 -7.55
CA ALA A 41 -10.90 -18.21 -8.56
C ALA A 41 -10.96 -19.26 -9.70
N GLU A 42 -11.84 -20.27 -9.61
CA GLU A 42 -11.88 -21.44 -10.48
C GLU A 42 -10.54 -22.20 -10.54
N LEU A 43 -9.88 -22.30 -9.38
CA LEU A 43 -8.58 -22.95 -9.23
C LEU A 43 -8.67 -24.09 -8.19
N ASN A 44 -7.69 -25.00 -8.20
CA ASN A 44 -7.62 -26.05 -7.18
C ASN A 44 -6.77 -25.62 -5.97
N ARG A 45 -6.93 -26.33 -4.84
CA ARG A 45 -6.18 -26.04 -3.60
C ARG A 45 -4.65 -26.20 -3.78
N GLY A 46 -4.18 -27.11 -4.65
CA GLY A 46 -2.78 -27.26 -4.94
C GLY A 46 -2.18 -26.00 -5.58
N THR A 47 -2.94 -25.34 -6.47
CA THR A 47 -2.54 -24.05 -7.05
C THR A 47 -2.44 -22.95 -5.98
N PHE A 48 -3.36 -22.94 -5.01
CA PHE A 48 -3.27 -22.00 -3.88
C PHE A 48 -1.95 -22.19 -3.12
N TYR A 49 -1.65 -23.41 -2.65
CA TYR A 49 -0.44 -23.70 -1.87
C TYR A 49 0.87 -23.57 -2.67
N TYR A 50 0.79 -23.58 -3.99
CA TYR A 50 1.94 -23.24 -4.82
C TYR A 50 2.31 -21.75 -4.72
N HIS A 51 1.31 -20.86 -4.54
CA HIS A 51 1.51 -19.42 -4.50
C HIS A 51 1.56 -18.82 -3.11
N PHE A 52 0.78 -19.36 -2.17
CA PHE A 52 0.59 -18.83 -0.82
C PHE A 52 0.63 -19.95 0.22
N ARG A 53 1.23 -19.67 1.38
CA ARG A 53 1.28 -20.62 2.51
C ARG A 53 -0.09 -20.78 3.16
N ASP A 54 -0.78 -19.67 3.37
CA ASP A 54 -2.03 -19.55 4.09
C ASP A 54 -2.80 -18.29 3.65
N ILE A 55 -3.93 -18.01 4.28
CA ILE A 55 -4.75 -16.82 4.02
C ILE A 55 -4.02 -15.55 4.45
N ASP A 56 -3.24 -15.59 5.50
CA ASP A 56 -2.49 -14.42 5.98
C ASP A 56 -1.43 -14.00 4.97
N ASP A 57 -0.74 -14.95 4.37
CA ASP A 57 0.25 -14.72 3.30
C ASP A 57 -0.43 -14.14 2.04
N LEU A 58 -1.61 -14.68 1.64
CA LEU A 58 -2.42 -14.12 0.57
C LEU A 58 -2.88 -12.70 0.90
N THR A 59 -3.39 -12.46 2.12
CA THR A 59 -3.85 -11.14 2.57
C THR A 59 -2.72 -10.13 2.55
N ALA A 60 -1.55 -10.50 3.07
CA ALA A 60 -0.36 -9.66 3.04
C ALA A 60 0.03 -9.28 1.60
N ARG A 61 0.00 -10.25 0.69
CA ARG A 61 0.29 -10.01 -0.72
C ARG A 61 -0.76 -9.17 -1.42
N ALA A 62 -2.04 -9.35 -1.11
CA ALA A 62 -3.14 -8.55 -1.63
C ALA A 62 -2.99 -7.07 -1.22
N ILE A 63 -2.67 -6.81 0.04
CA ILE A 63 -2.36 -5.47 0.54
C ILE A 63 -1.13 -4.88 -0.18
N GLU A 64 -0.08 -5.66 -0.33
CA GLU A 64 1.15 -5.22 -1.02
C GLU A 64 0.88 -4.84 -2.49
N VAL A 65 0.06 -5.60 -3.20
CA VAL A 65 -0.33 -5.29 -4.60
C VAL A 65 -1.11 -3.99 -4.68
N GLU A 66 -2.05 -3.75 -3.76
CA GLU A 66 -2.79 -2.49 -3.71
C GLU A 66 -1.86 -1.32 -3.35
N PHE A 67 -0.97 -1.48 -2.38
CA PHE A 67 -0.03 -0.45 -1.93
C PHE A 67 1.01 -0.10 -3.01
N ASN A 68 1.61 -1.11 -3.65
CA ASN A 68 2.61 -0.93 -4.69
C ASN A 68 1.99 -0.67 -6.09
N SER A 69 0.65 -0.59 -6.17
CA SER A 69 -0.01 -0.24 -7.41
C SER A 69 0.52 1.10 -7.93
N GLN A 70 0.60 1.25 -9.25
CA GLN A 70 1.15 2.45 -9.92
C GLN A 70 0.49 3.78 -9.50
N ALA A 71 -0.60 3.68 -8.75
CA ALA A 71 -1.38 4.82 -8.32
C ALA A 71 -1.11 5.23 -6.86
N LEU A 72 -1.00 4.28 -5.91
CA LEU A 72 -0.99 4.63 -4.50
C LEU A 72 0.36 5.22 -4.06
N LEU A 73 1.46 4.47 -4.21
CA LEU A 73 2.79 4.96 -3.85
C LEU A 73 3.23 6.20 -4.63
N PRO A 74 3.13 6.20 -5.99
CA PRO A 74 3.45 7.41 -6.75
C PRO A 74 2.55 8.59 -6.40
N GLY A 75 1.25 8.37 -6.12
CA GLY A 75 0.32 9.42 -5.70
C GLY A 75 0.68 10.00 -4.34
N ILE A 76 1.05 9.17 -3.37
CA ILE A 76 1.54 9.61 -2.06
C ILE A 76 2.83 10.44 -2.24
N PHE A 77 3.76 9.99 -3.09
CA PHE A 77 4.99 10.74 -3.35
C PHE A 77 4.74 12.04 -4.10
N ASP A 78 3.77 12.11 -5.01
CA ASP A 78 3.37 13.35 -5.68
C ASP A 78 2.80 14.35 -4.69
N LEU A 79 1.97 13.88 -3.78
CA LEU A 79 1.42 14.67 -2.70
C LEU A 79 2.54 15.21 -1.78
N ILE A 80 3.47 14.35 -1.39
CA ILE A 80 4.63 14.70 -0.55
C ILE A 80 5.56 15.69 -1.27
N ALA A 81 5.75 15.56 -2.57
CA ALA A 81 6.61 16.42 -3.38
C ALA A 81 5.94 17.76 -3.75
N GLY A 82 4.65 17.94 -3.47
CA GLY A 82 3.90 19.13 -3.87
C GLY A 82 3.77 19.26 -5.40
N ALA A 83 3.73 18.15 -6.14
CA ALA A 83 3.71 18.16 -7.60
C ALA A 83 2.35 18.67 -8.13
N PRO A 84 2.33 19.57 -9.13
CA PRO A 84 1.09 19.96 -9.80
C PRO A 84 0.54 18.76 -10.58
N GLY A 85 -0.75 18.46 -10.42
CA GLY A 85 -1.43 17.32 -11.06
C GLY A 85 -1.84 16.19 -10.11
N SER A 86 -1.69 16.39 -8.81
CA SER A 86 -2.07 15.42 -7.77
C SER A 86 -3.57 15.10 -7.71
N ILE A 87 -4.45 15.84 -8.40
CA ILE A 87 -5.91 15.60 -8.41
C ILE A 87 -6.23 14.22 -9.00
N THR A 88 -5.64 13.86 -10.13
CA THR A 88 -5.83 12.53 -10.74
C THR A 88 -5.23 11.41 -9.88
N ALA A 89 -4.15 11.70 -9.15
CA ALA A 89 -3.57 10.78 -8.19
C ALA A 89 -4.50 10.54 -7.00
N ILE A 90 -5.27 11.55 -6.59
CA ILE A 90 -6.22 11.47 -5.48
C ILE A 90 -7.40 10.56 -5.82
N GLU A 91 -8.01 10.70 -7.00
CA GLU A 91 -9.10 9.80 -7.43
C GLU A 91 -8.64 8.34 -7.49
N LEU A 92 -7.43 8.09 -7.99
CA LEU A 92 -6.82 6.77 -8.01
C LEU A 92 -6.51 6.25 -6.59
N VAL A 93 -6.03 7.11 -5.69
CA VAL A 93 -5.85 6.78 -4.27
C VAL A 93 -7.21 6.45 -3.64
N GLN A 94 -8.25 7.24 -3.87
CA GLN A 94 -9.59 6.99 -3.34
C GLN A 94 -10.16 5.64 -3.81
N GLN A 95 -10.02 5.29 -5.10
CA GLN A 95 -10.46 3.99 -5.61
C GLN A 95 -9.72 2.82 -4.96
N ARG A 96 -8.41 2.95 -4.74
CA ARG A 96 -7.60 1.91 -4.05
C ARG A 96 -7.90 1.85 -2.56
N MET A 97 -8.23 2.99 -1.96
CA MET A 97 -8.67 3.05 -0.55
C MET A 97 -9.97 2.29 -0.31
N GLN A 98 -10.83 2.08 -1.30
CA GLN A 98 -12.06 1.29 -1.14
C GLN A 98 -11.78 -0.15 -0.72
N ARG A 99 -10.82 -0.85 -1.36
CA ARG A 99 -10.43 -2.20 -0.98
C ARG A 99 -9.79 -2.26 0.41
N LEU A 100 -8.93 -1.30 0.73
CA LEU A 100 -8.32 -1.23 2.05
C LEU A 100 -9.33 -0.89 3.14
N SER A 101 -10.30 -0.02 2.86
CA SER A 101 -11.43 0.28 3.77
C SER A 101 -12.32 -0.95 3.95
N LEU A 102 -12.62 -1.68 2.87
CA LEU A 102 -13.35 -2.94 2.96
C LEU A 102 -12.65 -3.94 3.89
N LEU A 103 -11.33 -4.08 3.79
CA LEU A 103 -10.56 -4.95 4.68
C LEU A 103 -10.70 -4.52 6.15
N ILE A 104 -10.66 -3.21 6.44
CA ILE A 104 -10.89 -2.67 7.79
C ILE A 104 -12.30 -3.03 8.28
N ASP A 105 -13.33 -2.80 7.47
CA ASP A 105 -14.73 -3.07 7.80
C ASP A 105 -15.00 -4.55 8.06
N ARG A 106 -14.21 -5.41 7.45
CA ARG A 106 -14.29 -6.87 7.60
C ARG A 106 -13.36 -7.44 8.68
N GLY A 107 -12.79 -6.59 9.52
CA GLY A 107 -11.99 -6.98 10.70
C GLY A 107 -10.50 -7.14 10.44
N GLY A 108 -9.99 -6.63 9.31
CA GLY A 108 -8.58 -6.75 8.93
C GLY A 108 -7.69 -5.55 9.29
N LEU A 109 -8.12 -4.67 10.23
CA LEU A 109 -7.36 -3.46 10.59
C LEU A 109 -5.95 -3.78 11.10
N ASP A 110 -5.79 -4.80 11.93
CA ASP A 110 -4.49 -5.16 12.51
C ASP A 110 -3.53 -5.66 11.44
N VAL A 111 -4.02 -6.55 10.56
CA VAL A 111 -3.23 -7.07 9.43
C VAL A 111 -2.85 -5.96 8.48
N LEU A 112 -3.79 -5.07 8.14
CA LEU A 112 -3.53 -3.91 7.30
C LEU A 112 -2.47 -3.00 7.92
N SER A 113 -2.64 -2.65 9.20
CA SER A 113 -1.72 -1.77 9.93
C SER A 113 -0.30 -2.34 9.92
N MET A 114 -0.15 -3.62 10.25
CA MET A 114 1.15 -4.29 10.26
C MET A 114 1.82 -4.28 8.88
N GLN A 115 1.07 -4.60 7.83
CA GLN A 115 1.61 -4.65 6.46
C GLN A 115 1.96 -3.26 5.91
N ILE A 116 1.09 -2.26 6.10
CA ILE A 116 1.37 -0.89 5.66
C ILE A 116 2.62 -0.34 6.36
N LYS A 117 2.73 -0.51 7.68
CA LYS A 117 3.92 -0.09 8.43
C LYS A 117 5.21 -0.75 7.91
N ARG A 118 5.15 -2.04 7.61
CA ARG A 118 6.27 -2.77 7.01
C ARG A 118 6.66 -2.19 5.65
N LEU A 119 5.68 -1.98 4.75
CA LEU A 119 5.91 -1.47 3.40
C LEU A 119 6.44 -0.02 3.41
N VAL A 120 5.86 0.82 4.25
CA VAL A 120 6.31 2.21 4.42
C VAL A 120 7.75 2.25 4.95
N ARG A 121 8.08 1.43 5.96
CA ARG A 121 9.44 1.34 6.49
C ARG A 121 10.43 0.89 5.41
N GLN A 122 10.11 -0.16 4.65
CA GLN A 122 10.96 -0.64 3.55
C GLN A 122 11.19 0.45 2.50
N THR A 123 10.14 1.17 2.13
CA THR A 123 10.21 2.26 1.16
C THR A 123 11.12 3.39 1.65
N TRP A 124 10.97 3.83 2.91
CA TRP A 124 11.82 4.87 3.48
C TRP A 124 13.26 4.41 3.65
N THR A 125 13.49 3.16 4.03
CA THR A 125 14.85 2.59 4.06
C THR A 125 15.51 2.66 2.70
N ALA A 126 14.81 2.26 1.64
CA ALA A 126 15.34 2.32 0.27
C ALA A 126 15.61 3.75 -0.23
N ILE A 127 14.85 4.74 0.26
CA ILE A 127 15.04 6.15 -0.12
C ILE A 127 16.17 6.80 0.69
N LEU A 128 16.25 6.53 1.99
CA LEU A 128 17.08 7.29 2.91
C LEU A 128 18.45 6.67 3.18
N CYS A 129 18.56 5.35 3.08
CA CYS A 129 19.75 4.61 3.48
C CYS A 129 20.57 4.16 2.28
N ALA A 130 21.89 4.21 2.40
CA ALA A 130 22.80 3.52 1.49
C ALA A 130 22.87 2.02 1.83
N GLU A 131 23.52 1.22 0.98
CA GLU A 131 23.70 -0.20 1.22
C GLU A 131 24.41 -0.45 2.57
N GLY A 132 23.81 -1.28 3.41
CA GLY A 132 24.30 -1.58 4.76
C GLY A 132 23.94 -0.57 5.85
N GLU A 133 23.28 0.53 5.50
CA GLU A 133 22.78 1.49 6.48
C GLU A 133 21.36 1.16 6.94
N SER A 134 20.95 1.72 8.08
CA SER A 134 19.62 1.60 8.66
C SER A 134 19.02 2.97 9.00
N LEU A 135 17.71 3.00 9.13
CA LEU A 135 17.01 4.18 9.64
C LEU A 135 17.40 4.43 11.10
N LYS A 136 17.66 5.71 11.43
CA LYS A 136 17.91 6.14 12.80
C LYS A 136 16.65 6.00 13.66
N PRO A 137 16.78 5.81 14.99
CA PRO A 137 15.63 5.67 15.89
C PRO A 137 14.62 6.81 15.77
N GLU A 138 15.08 8.06 15.69
CA GLU A 138 14.21 9.24 15.57
C GLU A 138 13.43 9.24 14.25
N THR A 139 14.07 8.82 13.16
CA THR A 139 13.43 8.66 11.85
C THR A 139 12.35 7.58 11.90
N LEU A 140 12.63 6.45 12.57
CA LEU A 140 11.65 5.37 12.77
C LEU A 140 10.43 5.86 13.58
N PHE A 141 10.62 6.65 14.66
CA PHE A 141 9.51 7.20 15.43
C PHE A 141 8.62 8.12 14.59
N ILE A 142 9.21 8.99 13.77
CA ILE A 142 8.45 9.87 12.85
C ILE A 142 7.64 9.05 11.86
N ILE A 143 8.24 8.04 11.23
CA ILE A 143 7.58 7.16 10.26
C ILE A 143 6.44 6.37 10.92
N GLU A 144 6.67 5.77 12.09
CA GLU A 144 5.66 5.01 12.83
C GLU A 144 4.48 5.90 13.27
N TYR A 145 4.77 7.07 13.83
CA TYR A 145 3.75 8.02 14.27
C TYR A 145 2.86 8.47 13.11
N THR A 146 3.48 8.92 12.02
CA THR A 146 2.74 9.44 10.86
C THR A 146 1.96 8.34 10.15
N THR A 147 2.53 7.15 9.98
CA THR A 147 1.85 6.01 9.38
C THR A 147 0.66 5.57 10.23
N SER A 148 0.82 5.49 11.54
CA SER A 148 -0.26 5.15 12.48
C SER A 148 -1.37 6.19 12.46
N GLY A 149 -1.03 7.47 12.40
CA GLY A 149 -1.99 8.57 12.28
C GLY A 149 -2.82 8.49 11.01
N ILE A 150 -2.19 8.22 9.86
CA ILE A 150 -2.88 8.05 8.57
C ILE A 150 -3.81 6.84 8.61
N ILE A 151 -3.35 5.69 9.12
CA ILE A 151 -4.19 4.49 9.27
C ILE A 151 -5.38 4.77 10.20
N GLY A 152 -5.14 5.46 11.33
CA GLY A 152 -6.19 5.87 12.25
C GLY A 152 -7.24 6.78 11.61
N LEU A 153 -6.82 7.74 10.77
CA LEU A 153 -7.73 8.59 10.01
C LEU A 153 -8.58 7.76 9.03
N ILE A 154 -7.97 6.84 8.28
CA ILE A 154 -8.68 5.95 7.34
C ILE A 154 -9.71 5.08 8.07
N ALA A 155 -9.36 4.57 9.25
CA ALA A 155 -10.23 3.74 10.07
C ALA A 155 -11.31 4.54 10.84
N SER A 156 -11.19 5.88 10.90
CA SER A 156 -12.07 6.72 11.69
C SER A 156 -13.44 6.92 11.03
N GLU A 157 -14.47 7.08 11.88
CA GLU A 157 -15.81 7.46 11.42
C GLU A 157 -15.82 8.82 10.71
N THR A 158 -14.91 9.73 11.08
CA THR A 158 -14.75 11.03 10.44
C THR A 158 -14.50 10.91 8.95
N MET A 159 -13.64 9.98 8.53
CA MET A 159 -13.39 9.73 7.10
C MET A 159 -14.53 8.96 6.44
N ARG A 160 -15.20 8.07 7.17
CA ARG A 160 -16.35 7.29 6.67
C ARG A 160 -17.61 8.14 6.51
N ALA A 161 -17.86 9.04 7.46
CA ALA A 161 -18.98 9.99 7.42
C ALA A 161 -18.77 11.11 6.41
N SER A 162 -17.53 11.34 5.99
CA SER A 162 -17.14 12.48 5.17
C SER A 162 -17.28 12.25 3.66
N SER A 163 -18.31 11.52 3.22
CA SER A 163 -18.92 11.83 1.90
C SER A 163 -19.34 13.32 1.80
N GLN A 164 -19.30 14.07 2.91
CA GLN A 164 -19.53 15.51 3.03
C GLN A 164 -18.26 16.34 3.30
N THR A 165 -17.11 15.73 3.61
CA THR A 165 -15.86 16.50 3.78
C THR A 165 -15.34 16.85 2.40
N SER A 166 -15.18 18.15 2.13
CA SER A 166 -14.61 18.63 0.88
C SER A 166 -13.29 17.89 0.58
N PRO A 167 -13.13 17.29 -0.60
CA PRO A 167 -11.86 16.70 -1.03
C PRO A 167 -10.67 17.67 -0.83
N ASP A 168 -10.93 18.97 -0.96
CA ASP A 168 -9.93 20.03 -0.80
C ASP A 168 -9.40 20.14 0.64
N ALA A 169 -10.23 19.89 1.66
CA ALA A 169 -9.78 19.94 3.07
C ALA A 169 -8.79 18.80 3.40
N LEU A 170 -9.09 17.59 2.94
CA LEU A 170 -8.18 16.46 3.10
C LEU A 170 -6.89 16.66 2.30
N ASN A 171 -7.00 17.16 1.08
CA ASN A 171 -5.86 17.45 0.23
C ASN A 171 -4.95 18.51 0.82
N GLY A 172 -5.53 19.61 1.32
CA GLY A 172 -4.80 20.68 2.00
C GLY A 172 -4.07 20.15 3.25
N PHE A 173 -4.76 19.34 4.06
CA PHE A 173 -4.18 18.70 5.24
C PHE A 173 -3.01 17.79 4.87
N LEU A 174 -3.18 16.90 3.91
CA LEU A 174 -2.14 15.96 3.48
C LEU A 174 -0.95 16.69 2.86
N ALA A 175 -1.17 17.69 2.02
CA ALA A 175 -0.10 18.45 1.38
C ALA A 175 0.73 19.23 2.41
N HIS A 176 0.08 19.90 3.37
CA HIS A 176 0.75 20.64 4.43
C HIS A 176 1.58 19.72 5.32
N ASN A 177 0.99 18.63 5.79
CA ASN A 177 1.67 17.69 6.67
C ASN A 177 2.79 16.91 5.95
N SER A 178 2.65 16.65 4.65
CA SER A 178 3.68 15.98 3.86
C SER A 178 4.96 16.80 3.73
N ALA A 179 4.86 18.10 3.51
CA ALA A 179 6.02 18.98 3.43
C ALA A 179 6.78 19.03 4.77
N PHE A 180 6.03 19.16 5.87
CA PHE A 180 6.59 19.12 7.23
C PHE A 180 7.24 17.76 7.53
N LEU A 181 6.60 16.65 7.17
CA LEU A 181 7.12 15.30 7.37
C LEU A 181 8.46 15.09 6.66
N LEU A 182 8.59 15.54 5.41
CA LEU A 182 9.86 15.44 4.67
C LEU A 182 11.00 16.16 5.38
N GLU A 183 10.72 17.34 5.92
CA GLU A 183 11.71 18.12 6.66
C GLU A 183 12.12 17.41 7.95
N GLN A 184 11.15 16.90 8.72
CA GLN A 184 11.41 16.17 9.97
C GLN A 184 12.21 14.87 9.70
N ILE A 185 11.83 14.10 8.70
CA ILE A 185 12.54 12.87 8.30
C ILE A 185 13.97 13.20 7.83
N GLY A 186 14.12 14.24 7.00
CA GLY A 186 15.42 14.68 6.51
C GLY A 186 16.35 15.09 7.65
N ASN A 187 15.88 15.91 8.57
CA ASN A 187 16.62 16.35 9.73
C ASN A 187 17.02 15.17 10.64
N ALA A 188 16.08 14.29 10.95
CA ALA A 188 16.34 13.13 11.81
C ALA A 188 17.36 12.17 11.17
N GLN A 189 17.22 11.85 9.89
CA GLN A 189 18.14 10.95 9.18
C GLN A 189 19.47 11.62 8.81
N GLY A 190 19.53 12.96 8.73
CA GLY A 190 20.68 13.70 8.25
C GLY A 190 20.79 13.71 6.71
N VAL A 191 19.66 13.58 6.01
CA VAL A 191 19.57 13.61 4.55
C VAL A 191 18.87 14.90 4.11
N PRO A 192 19.49 15.77 3.31
CA PRO A 192 18.86 17.00 2.83
C PRO A 192 17.60 16.73 2.01
N ARG A 193 16.58 17.61 2.15
CA ARG A 193 15.28 17.49 1.48
C ARG A 193 15.39 17.32 -0.04
N ASN A 194 16.28 18.09 -0.68
CA ASN A 194 16.49 17.99 -2.14
C ASN A 194 16.97 16.60 -2.55
N ILE A 195 17.86 15.98 -1.77
CA ILE A 195 18.36 14.62 -2.03
C ILE A 195 17.22 13.59 -1.85
N ILE A 196 16.38 13.77 -0.83
CA ILE A 196 15.20 12.90 -0.65
C ILE A 196 14.28 12.98 -1.87
N LEU A 197 13.98 14.18 -2.34
CA LEU A 197 13.13 14.39 -3.52
C LEU A 197 13.75 13.79 -4.79
N GLU A 198 15.05 13.96 -5.01
CA GLU A 198 15.77 13.33 -6.13
C GLU A 198 15.67 11.80 -6.10
N ARG A 199 15.86 11.18 -4.93
CA ARG A 199 15.75 9.73 -4.75
C ARG A 199 14.31 9.23 -4.95
N ILE A 200 13.29 9.96 -4.48
CA ILE A 200 11.88 9.68 -4.75
C ILE A 200 11.61 9.70 -6.26
N HIS A 201 12.08 10.72 -6.97
CA HIS A 201 11.92 10.81 -8.43
C HIS A 201 12.63 9.69 -9.19
N ALA A 202 13.82 9.28 -8.75
CA ALA A 202 14.56 8.15 -9.32
C ALA A 202 13.79 6.82 -9.14
N THR A 203 13.28 6.55 -7.95
CA THR A 203 12.46 5.36 -7.65
C THR A 203 11.23 5.30 -8.54
N ARG A 204 10.57 6.44 -8.82
CA ARG A 204 9.40 6.51 -9.73
C ARG A 204 9.75 6.16 -11.17
N ARG A 205 10.91 6.59 -11.67
CA ARG A 205 11.34 6.26 -13.04
C ARG A 205 11.52 4.75 -13.22
N VAL A 206 12.14 4.09 -12.23
CA VAL A 206 12.35 2.63 -12.25
C VAL A 206 11.01 1.89 -12.20
N SER A 207 10.09 2.29 -11.34
CA SER A 207 8.77 1.67 -11.24
C SER A 207 7.96 1.79 -12.54
N ARG A 208 8.01 2.93 -13.22
CA ARG A 208 7.35 3.13 -14.53
C ARG A 208 7.95 2.29 -15.66
N LEU A 209 9.25 2.03 -15.63
CA LEU A 209 9.93 1.19 -16.63
C LEU A 209 9.60 -0.29 -16.45
N ASN A 210 9.52 -0.76 -15.21
CA ASN A 210 9.16 -2.14 -14.88
C ASN A 210 7.68 -2.46 -15.18
N ALA A 211 6.81 -1.47 -15.16
CA ALA A 211 5.39 -1.63 -15.45
C ALA A 211 5.06 -1.74 -16.96
N LYS A 212 6.01 -1.40 -17.83
CA LYS A 212 5.88 -1.50 -19.29
C LYS A 212 6.45 -2.80 -19.87
N ARG A 213 7.00 -3.68 -19.02
CA ARG A 213 7.51 -5.01 -19.35
C ARG A 213 6.57 -6.10 -18.86
#